data_a2b0702c3074dd3b0b6115b1f5d1189e
#
_entry.id   a2b0702c3074dd3b0b6115b1f5d1189e
#
_cell.length_a   1.000
_cell.length_b   1.000
_cell.length_c   1.000
_cell.angle_alpha   90.00
_cell.angle_beta   90.00
_cell.angle_gamma   90.00
#
_symmetry.space_group_name_H-M   'P 1'
#
loop_
_entity.id
_entity.type
_entity.pdbx_description
1 polymer ?
#
loop_
_entity_poly.entity_id
_entity_poly.type
_entity_poly.pdbx_seq_one_letter_code
_entity_poly.pdbx_strand_id
1 'polypeptide(L)'
;MHDFFLPIAAACYLLATLQLYRELIADAATPRTAIALTLLGAIFHALAQSTHWLGTEPSPSYLNVLSLCALTVVLMLLGSLLTPRRIFDAGLIALPIATLVLLAEWLLPAPGQLMEARSASLSLHVISSIMAFGLLSLAGVYALFVALMDHFLRRHQLHPLMRALPALDVLEALLFGLIKAGFALLTLSLASGFLFVDDVLAQHLAHKTLLSIFAWLLFGTLLWGRRYRGWRGQTAVRLTIGGVLLLALAYFGSKWVLEVVLARSWS
;
A
#
# COMPACT_ATOMS: atom_id res chain seq x y z
N MET A 1 -10.33 12.59 21.17
CA MET A 1 -9.25 11.58 21.43
C MET A 1 -8.53 11.18 20.15
N HIS A 2 -9.23 11.06 19.05
CA HIS A 2 -8.68 10.79 17.70
C HIS A 2 -7.55 11.76 17.29
N ASP A 3 -7.69 13.07 17.55
CA ASP A 3 -6.71 14.09 17.16
C ASP A 3 -5.31 13.93 17.79
N PHE A 4 -5.21 13.15 18.88
CA PHE A 4 -3.92 12.88 19.54
C PHE A 4 -3.21 11.65 18.96
N PHE A 5 -3.95 10.63 18.49
CA PHE A 5 -3.34 9.38 18.06
C PHE A 5 -2.65 9.50 16.70
N LEU A 6 -3.21 10.26 15.76
CA LEU A 6 -2.65 10.46 14.42
C LEU A 6 -1.27 11.11 14.44
N PRO A 7 -1.04 12.28 15.11
CA PRO A 7 0.28 12.90 15.13
C PRO A 7 1.31 12.05 15.88
N ILE A 8 0.91 11.32 16.93
CA ILE A 8 1.81 10.39 17.63
C ILE A 8 2.23 9.25 16.71
N ALA A 9 1.30 8.64 15.99
CA ALA A 9 1.60 7.58 15.04
C ALA A 9 2.52 8.08 13.90
N ALA A 10 2.24 9.29 13.36
CA ALA A 10 3.06 9.93 12.34
C ALA A 10 4.50 10.20 12.84
N ALA A 11 4.64 10.72 14.06
CA ALA A 11 5.95 10.94 14.69
C ALA A 11 6.71 9.62 14.89
N CYS A 12 6.03 8.57 15.35
CA CYS A 12 6.64 7.24 15.50
C CYS A 12 7.14 6.68 14.16
N TYR A 13 6.36 6.79 13.08
CA TYR A 13 6.78 6.32 11.75
C TYR A 13 7.94 7.14 11.18
N LEU A 14 7.94 8.45 11.38
CA LEU A 14 9.06 9.31 10.96
C LEU A 14 10.35 8.93 11.72
N LEU A 15 10.28 8.79 13.04
CA LEU A 15 11.41 8.36 13.86
C LEU A 15 11.86 6.93 13.50
N ALA A 16 10.92 6.02 13.23
CA ALA A 16 11.22 4.68 12.77
C ALA A 16 11.97 4.69 11.44
N THR A 17 11.58 5.55 10.49
CA THR A 17 12.28 5.73 9.21
C THR A 17 13.73 6.17 9.42
N LEU A 18 13.95 7.19 10.25
CA LEU A 18 15.28 7.73 10.53
C LEU A 18 16.16 6.67 11.21
N GLN A 19 15.58 5.91 12.14
CA GLN A 19 16.29 4.87 12.87
C GLN A 19 16.60 3.66 11.96
N LEU A 20 15.64 3.27 11.11
CA LEU A 20 15.84 2.21 10.13
C LEU A 20 16.99 2.55 9.17
N TYR A 21 17.03 3.79 8.68
CA TYR A 21 18.12 4.27 7.82
C TYR A 21 19.48 4.17 8.53
N ARG A 22 19.56 4.62 9.80
CA ARG A 22 20.79 4.56 10.61
C ARG A 22 21.23 3.12 10.86
N GLU A 23 20.30 2.26 11.23
CA GLU A 23 20.57 0.85 11.55
C GLU A 23 21.00 0.06 10.31
N LEU A 24 20.40 0.37 9.13
CA LEU A 24 20.81 -0.24 7.84
C LEU A 24 22.22 0.20 7.41
N ILE A 25 22.58 1.48 7.56
CA ILE A 25 23.93 1.95 7.22
C ILE A 25 24.97 1.39 8.19
N ALA A 26 24.61 1.20 9.47
CA ALA A 26 25.46 0.58 10.46
C ALA A 26 25.57 -0.95 10.33
N ASP A 27 24.95 -1.54 9.28
CA ASP A 27 24.89 -2.98 9.03
C ASP A 27 24.38 -3.79 10.23
N ALA A 28 23.37 -3.24 10.91
CA ALA A 28 22.72 -3.90 12.04
C ALA A 28 21.99 -5.17 11.57
N ALA A 29 22.29 -6.30 12.20
CA ALA A 29 21.67 -7.59 11.86
C ALA A 29 20.14 -7.58 12.02
N THR A 30 19.64 -6.78 12.98
CA THR A 30 18.21 -6.63 13.24
C THR A 30 17.93 -5.18 13.65
N PRO A 31 17.08 -4.42 12.93
CA PRO A 31 16.76 -3.03 13.23
C PRO A 31 15.75 -2.92 14.39
N ARG A 32 16.17 -3.28 15.61
CA ARG A 32 15.28 -3.42 16.79
C ARG A 32 14.56 -2.13 17.17
N THR A 33 15.28 -0.99 17.14
CA THR A 33 14.70 0.29 17.53
C THR A 33 13.69 0.77 16.50
N ALA A 34 13.99 0.61 15.21
CA ALA A 34 13.05 0.92 14.14
C ALA A 34 11.80 0.04 14.21
N ILE A 35 11.96 -1.26 14.49
CA ILE A 35 10.83 -2.20 14.68
C ILE A 35 9.95 -1.76 15.86
N ALA A 36 10.54 -1.45 17.02
CA ALA A 36 9.80 -1.02 18.21
C ALA A 36 9.00 0.27 17.95
N LEU A 37 9.60 1.25 17.30
CA LEU A 37 8.94 2.51 16.92
C LEU A 37 7.82 2.26 15.90
N THR A 38 8.04 1.38 14.93
CA THR A 38 7.01 1.02 13.94
C THR A 38 5.82 0.33 14.61
N LEU A 39 6.08 -0.59 15.56
CA LEU A 39 5.04 -1.27 16.32
C LEU A 39 4.22 -0.28 17.16
N LEU A 40 4.90 0.63 17.87
CA LEU A 40 4.25 1.66 18.65
C LEU A 40 3.39 2.57 17.77
N GLY A 41 3.92 3.01 16.63
CA GLY A 41 3.18 3.78 15.63
C GLY A 41 1.96 3.04 15.10
N ALA A 42 2.09 1.73 14.80
CA ALA A 42 0.98 0.90 14.34
C ALA A 42 -0.14 0.75 15.37
N ILE A 43 0.20 0.68 16.67
CA ILE A 43 -0.79 0.64 17.75
C ILE A 43 -1.59 1.95 17.79
N PHE A 44 -0.93 3.11 17.80
CA PHE A 44 -1.62 4.40 17.81
C PHE A 44 -2.42 4.62 16.51
N HIS A 45 -1.90 4.18 15.37
CA HIS A 45 -2.60 4.24 14.10
C HIS A 45 -3.87 3.36 14.12
N ALA A 46 -3.79 2.13 14.63
CA ALA A 46 -4.95 1.25 14.77
C ALA A 46 -6.00 1.83 15.76
N LEU A 47 -5.56 2.44 16.86
CA LEU A 47 -6.44 3.13 17.80
C LEU A 47 -7.15 4.32 17.13
N ALA A 48 -6.45 5.12 16.31
CA ALA A 48 -7.06 6.20 15.55
C ALA A 48 -8.12 5.65 14.57
N GLN A 49 -7.80 4.60 13.82
CA GLN A 49 -8.73 3.98 12.88
C GLN A 49 -9.94 3.35 13.56
N SER A 50 -9.79 2.78 14.76
CA SER A 50 -10.89 2.15 15.49
C SER A 50 -12.05 3.11 15.75
N THR A 51 -11.78 4.40 15.95
CA THR A 51 -12.81 5.42 16.18
C THR A 51 -13.70 5.67 14.95
N HIS A 52 -13.17 5.49 13.75
CA HIS A 52 -13.91 5.67 12.49
C HIS A 52 -14.66 4.43 12.01
N TRP A 53 -14.19 3.24 12.39
CA TRP A 53 -14.70 1.98 11.84
C TRP A 53 -15.55 1.19 12.83
N LEU A 54 -15.36 1.38 14.13
CA LEU A 54 -16.02 0.61 15.20
C LEU A 54 -17.04 1.44 15.99
N GLY A 55 -17.31 2.70 15.58
CA GLY A 55 -18.33 3.54 16.19
C GLY A 55 -19.77 3.05 15.91
N THR A 56 -20.74 3.61 16.61
CA THR A 56 -22.17 3.31 16.42
C THR A 56 -22.68 3.70 15.03
N GLU A 57 -22.10 4.74 14.44
CA GLU A 57 -22.39 5.21 13.08
C GLU A 57 -21.07 5.41 12.33
N PRO A 58 -20.49 4.34 11.77
CA PRO A 58 -19.23 4.46 11.06
C PRO A 58 -19.40 5.32 9.81
N SER A 59 -18.63 6.40 9.73
CA SER A 59 -18.65 7.35 8.63
C SER A 59 -17.22 7.65 8.10
N PRO A 60 -16.51 6.65 7.57
CA PRO A 60 -15.14 6.85 7.10
C PRO A 60 -15.10 7.75 5.86
N SER A 61 -14.18 8.71 5.87
CA SER A 61 -13.81 9.50 4.71
C SER A 61 -12.87 8.72 3.77
N TYR A 62 -12.60 9.27 2.58
CA TYR A 62 -11.61 8.66 1.68
C TYR A 62 -10.19 8.67 2.29
N LEU A 63 -9.85 9.66 3.13
CA LEU A 63 -8.57 9.71 3.85
C LEU A 63 -8.48 8.60 4.89
N ASN A 64 -9.58 8.28 5.59
CA ASN A 64 -9.59 7.14 6.53
C ASN A 64 -9.38 5.80 5.80
N VAL A 65 -9.94 5.63 4.60
CA VAL A 65 -9.69 4.43 3.78
C VAL A 65 -8.23 4.36 3.31
N LEU A 66 -7.65 5.49 2.87
CA LEU A 66 -6.24 5.57 2.48
C LEU A 66 -5.32 5.25 3.66
N SER A 67 -5.65 5.78 4.84
CA SER A 67 -4.95 5.53 6.09
C SER A 67 -5.06 4.06 6.51
N LEU A 68 -6.22 3.43 6.36
CA LEU A 68 -6.37 1.99 6.60
C LEU A 68 -5.51 1.15 5.64
N CYS A 69 -5.39 1.55 4.37
CA CYS A 69 -4.46 0.93 3.42
C CYS A 69 -3.00 1.09 3.88
N ALA A 70 -2.62 2.28 4.36
CA ALA A 70 -1.29 2.53 4.90
C ALA A 70 -1.01 1.67 6.15
N LEU A 71 -1.97 1.57 7.07
CA LEU A 71 -1.88 0.67 8.22
C LEU A 71 -1.68 -0.79 7.79
N THR A 72 -2.43 -1.24 6.79
CA THR A 72 -2.31 -2.61 6.24
C THR A 72 -0.90 -2.86 5.72
N VAL A 73 -0.29 -1.92 5.00
CA VAL A 73 1.11 -2.02 4.53
C VAL A 73 2.07 -2.11 5.72
N VAL A 74 1.90 -1.28 6.75
CA VAL A 74 2.73 -1.31 7.96
C VAL A 74 2.59 -2.64 8.71
N LEU A 75 1.37 -3.17 8.85
CA LEU A 75 1.15 -4.49 9.45
C LEU A 75 1.79 -5.62 8.64
N MET A 76 1.78 -5.53 7.31
CA MET A 76 2.50 -6.47 6.45
C MET A 76 4.02 -6.38 6.63
N LEU A 77 4.57 -5.17 6.78
CA LEU A 77 5.99 -4.99 7.11
C LEU A 77 6.32 -5.63 8.46
N LEU A 78 5.52 -5.41 9.49
CA LEU A 78 5.71 -6.04 10.81
C LEU A 78 5.52 -7.56 10.73
N GLY A 79 4.51 -8.04 10.01
CA GLY A 79 4.27 -9.48 9.78
C GLY A 79 5.44 -10.16 9.05
N SER A 80 6.16 -9.42 8.21
CA SER A 80 7.35 -9.94 7.51
C SER A 80 8.49 -10.35 8.44
N LEU A 81 8.51 -9.85 9.68
CA LEU A 81 9.50 -10.26 10.69
C LEU A 81 9.36 -11.73 11.09
N LEU A 82 8.18 -12.34 10.85
CA LEU A 82 7.92 -13.77 11.03
C LEU A 82 8.50 -14.64 9.90
N THR A 83 9.03 -14.01 8.84
CA THR A 83 9.63 -14.68 7.70
C THR A 83 11.15 -14.49 7.69
N PRO A 84 11.95 -15.44 7.17
CA PRO A 84 13.39 -15.28 7.09
C PRO A 84 13.86 -14.23 6.06
N ARG A 85 12.94 -13.58 5.37
CA ARG A 85 13.22 -12.59 4.32
C ARG A 85 13.24 -11.19 4.91
N ARG A 86 14.25 -10.38 4.55
CA ARG A 86 14.35 -8.96 4.97
C ARG A 86 13.36 -8.06 4.22
N ILE A 87 12.06 -8.23 4.47
CA ILE A 87 11.01 -7.38 3.86
C ILE A 87 10.90 -6.05 4.61
N PHE A 88 11.30 -5.98 5.86
CA PHE A 88 11.18 -4.78 6.70
C PHE A 88 11.97 -3.57 6.16
N ASP A 89 13.01 -3.82 5.35
CA ASP A 89 13.81 -2.76 4.69
C ASP A 89 12.94 -1.86 3.79
N ALA A 90 11.81 -2.38 3.27
CA ALA A 90 10.82 -1.60 2.53
C ALA A 90 10.20 -0.46 3.37
N GLY A 91 10.33 -0.52 4.69
CA GLY A 91 9.94 0.55 5.61
C GLY A 91 10.63 1.88 5.32
N LEU A 92 11.83 1.89 4.70
CA LEU A 92 12.49 3.13 4.27
C LEU A 92 11.63 4.01 3.33
N ILE A 93 10.76 3.40 2.56
CA ILE A 93 9.84 4.11 1.65
C ILE A 93 8.42 4.08 2.18
N ALA A 94 7.97 2.93 2.69
CA ALA A 94 6.59 2.75 3.12
C ALA A 94 6.22 3.59 4.36
N LEU A 95 7.12 3.70 5.36
CA LEU A 95 6.85 4.47 6.58
C LEU A 95 6.76 6.00 6.33
N PRO A 96 7.63 6.65 5.53
CA PRO A 96 7.43 8.04 5.14
C PRO A 96 6.10 8.28 4.42
N ILE A 97 5.71 7.37 3.51
CA ILE A 97 4.42 7.46 2.81
C ILE A 97 3.27 7.34 3.82
N ALA A 98 3.34 6.38 4.75
CA ALA A 98 2.35 6.25 5.82
C ALA A 98 2.29 7.51 6.70
N THR A 99 3.45 8.12 7.01
CA THR A 99 3.51 9.40 7.73
C THR A 99 2.76 10.51 6.98
N LEU A 100 3.01 10.66 5.68
CA LEU A 100 2.33 11.66 4.85
C LEU A 100 0.81 11.43 4.79
N VAL A 101 0.37 10.19 4.70
CA VAL A 101 -1.05 9.82 4.72
C VAL A 101 -1.70 10.20 6.05
N LEU A 102 -1.05 9.89 7.19
CA LEU A 102 -1.54 10.26 8.53
C LEU A 102 -1.60 11.79 8.71
N LEU A 103 -0.60 12.50 8.23
CA LEU A 103 -0.60 13.97 8.26
C LEU A 103 -1.71 14.55 7.38
N ALA A 104 -1.96 13.97 6.20
CA ALA A 104 -3.06 14.39 5.36
C ALA A 104 -4.42 14.13 6.03
N GLU A 105 -4.60 12.97 6.66
CA GLU A 105 -5.82 12.64 7.43
C GLU A 105 -6.03 13.61 8.61
N TRP A 106 -4.96 14.01 9.29
CA TRP A 106 -5.04 14.91 10.43
C TRP A 106 -5.27 16.37 10.06
N LEU A 107 -4.66 16.84 8.95
CA LEU A 107 -4.66 18.27 8.58
C LEU A 107 -5.78 18.64 7.59
N LEU A 108 -6.27 17.68 6.79
CA LEU A 108 -7.27 17.95 5.75
C LEU A 108 -8.64 17.45 6.20
N PRO A 109 -9.63 18.34 6.36
CA PRO A 109 -10.99 17.92 6.66
C PRO A 109 -11.55 17.16 5.45
N ALA A 110 -12.03 15.95 5.68
CA ALA A 110 -12.70 15.16 4.67
C ALA A 110 -14.05 14.67 5.20
N PRO A 111 -15.17 14.99 4.52
CA PRO A 111 -16.49 14.57 4.97
C PRO A 111 -16.56 13.03 4.95
N GLY A 112 -16.99 12.47 6.07
CA GLY A 112 -17.29 11.04 6.17
C GLY A 112 -18.65 10.74 5.55
N GLN A 113 -18.84 9.51 5.07
CA GLN A 113 -20.14 9.02 4.60
C GLN A 113 -20.59 7.89 5.51
N LEU A 114 -21.85 7.95 5.96
CA LEU A 114 -22.46 6.88 6.75
C LEU A 114 -22.41 5.57 5.96
N MET A 115 -21.95 4.53 6.62
CA MET A 115 -21.89 3.19 6.03
C MET A 115 -23.17 2.43 6.38
N GLU A 116 -23.92 2.05 5.35
CA GLU A 116 -25.02 1.10 5.52
C GLU A 116 -24.55 -0.26 6.03
N ALA A 117 -25.47 -1.01 6.67
CA ALA A 117 -25.17 -2.34 7.21
C ALA A 117 -24.58 -3.25 6.12
N ARG A 118 -23.39 -3.77 6.36
CA ARG A 118 -22.64 -4.58 5.39
C ARG A 118 -23.12 -6.03 5.39
N SER A 119 -23.38 -6.57 4.20
CA SER A 119 -23.46 -8.01 4.00
C SER A 119 -22.06 -8.66 4.17
N ALA A 120 -22.02 -9.93 4.55
CA ALA A 120 -20.75 -10.68 4.66
C ALA A 120 -19.97 -10.70 3.32
N SER A 121 -20.69 -10.76 2.20
CA SER A 121 -20.14 -10.75 0.85
C SER A 121 -19.46 -9.41 0.49
N LEU A 122 -20.08 -8.29 0.84
CA LEU A 122 -19.47 -6.97 0.66
C LEU A 122 -18.22 -6.79 1.54
N SER A 123 -18.25 -7.34 2.77
CA SER A 123 -17.10 -7.35 3.66
C SER A 123 -15.92 -8.12 3.06
N LEU A 124 -16.16 -9.28 2.45
CA LEU A 124 -15.14 -10.07 1.75
C LEU A 124 -14.51 -9.26 0.60
N HIS A 125 -15.32 -8.60 -0.23
CA HIS A 125 -14.84 -7.74 -1.30
C HIS A 125 -13.94 -6.62 -0.77
N VAL A 126 -14.38 -5.89 0.26
CA VAL A 126 -13.63 -4.77 0.84
C VAL A 126 -12.32 -5.23 1.46
N ILE A 127 -12.31 -6.29 2.26
CA ILE A 127 -11.11 -6.82 2.91
C ILE A 127 -10.10 -7.31 1.86
N SER A 128 -10.55 -8.12 0.89
CA SER A 128 -9.66 -8.61 -0.17
C SER A 128 -9.10 -7.47 -1.03
N SER A 129 -9.89 -6.42 -1.29
CA SER A 129 -9.45 -5.22 -2.01
C SER A 129 -8.35 -4.46 -1.27
N ILE A 130 -8.54 -4.19 0.02
CA ILE A 130 -7.56 -3.47 0.86
C ILE A 130 -6.27 -4.28 0.98
N MET A 131 -6.36 -5.58 1.20
CA MET A 131 -5.18 -6.46 1.28
C MET A 131 -4.46 -6.56 -0.07
N ALA A 132 -5.19 -6.67 -1.19
CA ALA A 132 -4.61 -6.67 -2.53
C ALA A 132 -3.86 -5.36 -2.81
N PHE A 133 -4.49 -4.23 -2.52
CA PHE A 133 -3.86 -2.91 -2.68
C PHE A 133 -2.62 -2.78 -1.80
N GLY A 134 -2.66 -3.22 -0.54
CA GLY A 134 -1.51 -3.19 0.36
C GLY A 134 -0.33 -4.01 -0.15
N LEU A 135 -0.55 -5.27 -0.58
CA LEU A 135 0.51 -6.13 -1.13
C LEU A 135 1.09 -5.57 -2.44
N LEU A 136 0.24 -5.08 -3.34
CA LEU A 136 0.69 -4.52 -4.61
C LEU A 136 1.39 -3.17 -4.42
N SER A 137 0.99 -2.35 -3.45
CA SER A 137 1.70 -1.14 -3.05
C SER A 137 3.09 -1.47 -2.49
N LEU A 138 3.19 -2.49 -1.65
CA LEU A 138 4.49 -2.98 -1.15
C LEU A 138 5.35 -3.53 -2.29
N ALA A 139 4.75 -4.22 -3.28
CA ALA A 139 5.45 -4.61 -4.51
C ALA A 139 5.97 -3.37 -5.28
N GLY A 140 5.20 -2.27 -5.32
CA GLY A 140 5.63 -0.98 -5.86
C GLY A 140 6.88 -0.44 -5.17
N VAL A 141 6.95 -0.51 -3.84
CA VAL A 141 8.14 -0.12 -3.07
C VAL A 141 9.35 -0.98 -3.47
N TYR A 142 9.17 -2.31 -3.60
CA TYR A 142 10.25 -3.18 -4.07
C TYR A 142 10.66 -2.91 -5.52
N ALA A 143 9.71 -2.53 -6.38
CA ALA A 143 10.02 -2.10 -7.74
C ALA A 143 10.93 -0.85 -7.75
N LEU A 144 10.70 0.10 -6.83
CA LEU A 144 11.58 1.26 -6.66
C LEU A 144 12.97 0.85 -6.17
N PHE A 145 13.10 -0.11 -5.25
CA PHE A 145 14.41 -0.62 -4.84
C PHE A 145 15.14 -1.33 -5.96
N VAL A 146 14.44 -2.14 -6.77
CA VAL A 146 15.01 -2.77 -7.99
C VAL A 146 15.49 -1.71 -8.97
N ALA A 147 14.69 -0.65 -9.20
CA ALA A 147 15.08 0.45 -10.09
C ALA A 147 16.31 1.21 -9.58
N LEU A 148 16.34 1.50 -8.27
CA LEU A 148 17.46 2.19 -7.62
C LEU A 148 18.75 1.37 -7.67
N MET A 149 18.66 0.08 -7.35
CA MET A 149 19.80 -0.84 -7.40
C MET A 149 20.35 -0.98 -8.83
N ASP A 150 19.47 -1.18 -9.83
CA ASP A 150 19.85 -1.25 -11.24
C ASP A 150 20.54 0.05 -11.71
N HIS A 151 20.03 1.21 -11.26
CA HIS A 151 20.63 2.51 -11.56
C HIS A 151 22.06 2.65 -11.00
N PHE A 152 22.30 2.31 -9.75
CA PHE A 152 23.61 2.39 -9.13
C PHE A 152 24.59 1.39 -9.76
N LEU A 153 24.14 0.15 -10.03
CA LEU A 153 24.97 -0.87 -10.68
C LEU A 153 25.43 -0.43 -12.08
N ARG A 154 24.54 0.15 -12.89
CA ARG A 154 24.90 0.65 -14.24
C ARG A 154 25.86 1.83 -14.21
N ARG A 155 25.82 2.64 -13.14
CA ARG A 155 26.73 3.79 -12.97
C ARG A 155 28.03 3.46 -12.25
N HIS A 156 28.24 2.20 -11.87
CA HIS A 156 29.39 1.77 -11.07
C HIS A 156 29.61 2.60 -9.79
N GLN A 157 28.50 3.12 -9.21
CA GLN A 157 28.55 3.95 -8.01
C GLN A 157 28.38 3.08 -6.76
N LEU A 158 29.38 3.07 -5.90
CA LEU A 158 29.32 2.41 -4.58
C LEU A 158 28.59 3.31 -3.58
N HIS A 159 27.25 3.27 -3.59
CA HIS A 159 26.45 4.01 -2.62
C HIS A 159 26.28 3.17 -1.32
N PRO A 160 26.30 3.77 -0.11
CA PRO A 160 26.09 3.04 1.15
C PRO A 160 24.79 2.19 1.18
N LEU A 161 23.70 2.68 0.59
CA LEU A 161 22.43 1.95 0.46
C LEU A 161 22.55 0.63 -0.32
N MET A 162 23.51 0.51 -1.27
CA MET A 162 23.71 -0.76 -1.99
C MET A 162 24.22 -1.87 -1.08
N ARG A 163 25.01 -1.53 -0.05
CA ARG A 163 25.49 -2.49 0.94
C ARG A 163 24.41 -2.88 1.95
N ALA A 164 23.50 -1.96 2.21
CA ALA A 164 22.42 -2.12 3.16
C ALA A 164 21.22 -2.91 2.59
N LEU A 165 20.95 -2.78 1.28
CA LEU A 165 19.85 -3.47 0.62
C LEU A 165 20.23 -4.90 0.22
N PRO A 166 19.27 -5.85 0.18
CA PRO A 166 19.47 -7.18 -0.34
C PRO A 166 19.96 -7.19 -1.80
N ALA A 167 20.60 -8.26 -2.22
CA ALA A 167 21.04 -8.43 -3.60
C ALA A 167 19.87 -8.33 -4.59
N LEU A 168 20.12 -7.88 -5.83
CA LEU A 168 19.11 -7.58 -6.83
C LEU A 168 18.16 -8.76 -7.12
N ASP A 169 18.69 -9.98 -7.16
CA ASP A 169 17.92 -11.21 -7.36
C ASP A 169 16.94 -11.48 -6.20
N VAL A 170 17.34 -11.17 -4.96
CA VAL A 170 16.48 -11.27 -3.77
C VAL A 170 15.37 -10.22 -3.84
N LEU A 171 15.70 -8.97 -4.20
CA LEU A 171 14.70 -7.90 -4.38
C LEU A 171 13.68 -8.27 -5.46
N GLU A 172 14.13 -8.81 -6.60
CA GLU A 172 13.24 -9.30 -7.66
C GLU A 172 12.36 -10.48 -7.19
N ALA A 173 12.92 -11.41 -6.43
CA ALA A 173 12.17 -12.54 -5.89
C ALA A 173 11.06 -12.09 -4.92
N LEU A 174 11.35 -11.09 -4.08
CA LEU A 174 10.38 -10.47 -3.17
C LEU A 174 9.31 -9.72 -3.96
N LEU A 175 9.70 -8.90 -4.93
CA LEU A 175 8.81 -8.19 -5.83
C LEU A 175 7.78 -9.13 -6.46
N PHE A 176 8.25 -10.19 -7.12
CA PHE A 176 7.36 -11.14 -7.78
C PHE A 176 6.54 -11.99 -6.80
N GLY A 177 7.05 -12.26 -5.61
CA GLY A 177 6.31 -12.91 -4.53
C GLY A 177 5.10 -12.08 -4.10
N LEU A 178 5.31 -10.79 -3.85
CA LEU A 178 4.26 -9.84 -3.49
C LEU A 178 3.24 -9.63 -4.62
N ILE A 179 3.72 -9.53 -5.89
CA ILE A 179 2.83 -9.42 -7.04
C ILE A 179 1.93 -10.66 -7.15
N LYS A 180 2.47 -11.87 -7.00
CA LYS A 180 1.65 -13.10 -7.04
C LYS A 180 0.56 -13.13 -5.98
N ALA A 181 0.91 -12.83 -4.73
CA ALA A 181 -0.05 -12.80 -3.63
C ALA A 181 -1.08 -11.68 -3.81
N GLY A 182 -0.64 -10.46 -4.17
CA GLY A 182 -1.51 -9.32 -4.43
C GLY A 182 -2.43 -9.55 -5.63
N PHE A 183 -1.95 -10.18 -6.71
CA PHE A 183 -2.74 -10.53 -7.89
C PHE A 183 -3.82 -11.56 -7.57
N ALA A 184 -3.52 -12.57 -6.74
CA ALA A 184 -4.51 -13.56 -6.29
C ALA A 184 -5.64 -12.87 -5.48
N LEU A 185 -5.29 -11.97 -4.55
CA LEU A 185 -6.28 -11.22 -3.78
C LEU A 185 -7.06 -10.22 -4.65
N LEU A 186 -6.41 -9.58 -5.64
CA LEU A 186 -7.09 -8.69 -6.58
C LEU A 186 -8.08 -9.47 -7.45
N THR A 187 -7.73 -10.70 -7.85
CA THR A 187 -8.64 -11.59 -8.58
C THR A 187 -9.85 -11.96 -7.71
N LEU A 188 -9.62 -12.32 -6.44
CA LEU A 188 -10.70 -12.58 -5.48
C LEU A 188 -11.60 -11.35 -5.28
N SER A 189 -10.98 -10.17 -5.15
CA SER A 189 -11.70 -8.91 -5.01
C SER A 189 -12.57 -8.60 -6.22
N LEU A 190 -12.03 -8.72 -7.44
CA LEU A 190 -12.81 -8.51 -8.67
C LEU A 190 -13.93 -9.53 -8.79
N ALA A 191 -13.65 -10.82 -8.55
CA ALA A 191 -14.65 -11.87 -8.62
C ALA A 191 -15.79 -11.63 -7.61
N SER A 192 -15.47 -11.30 -6.35
CA SER A 192 -16.48 -10.98 -5.33
C SER A 192 -17.25 -9.71 -5.66
N GLY A 193 -16.60 -8.69 -6.25
CA GLY A 193 -17.27 -7.49 -6.72
C GLY A 193 -18.31 -7.80 -7.79
N PHE A 194 -17.96 -8.57 -8.82
CA PHE A 194 -18.90 -8.95 -9.88
C PHE A 194 -20.04 -9.84 -9.41
N LEU A 195 -19.83 -10.66 -8.38
CA LEU A 195 -20.86 -11.60 -7.89
C LEU A 195 -21.84 -10.98 -6.89
N PHE A 196 -21.40 -9.96 -6.14
CA PHE A 196 -22.13 -9.50 -4.95
C PHE A 196 -22.44 -7.99 -4.92
N VAL A 197 -21.95 -7.23 -5.88
CA VAL A 197 -22.26 -5.79 -5.97
C VAL A 197 -23.27 -5.60 -7.08
N ASP A 198 -24.51 -5.19 -6.71
CA ASP A 198 -25.51 -4.81 -7.66
C ASP A 198 -25.05 -3.57 -8.44
N ASP A 199 -25.23 -3.56 -9.76
CA ASP A 199 -24.85 -2.46 -10.66
C ASP A 199 -23.37 -2.04 -10.65
N VAL A 200 -22.45 -3.01 -10.73
CA VAL A 200 -20.98 -2.79 -10.85
C VAL A 200 -20.61 -1.81 -11.98
N LEU A 201 -21.48 -1.70 -13.00
CA LEU A 201 -21.33 -0.80 -14.15
C LEU A 201 -22.16 0.49 -14.02
N ALA A 202 -22.78 0.76 -12.87
CA ALA A 202 -23.38 2.06 -12.64
C ALA A 202 -22.38 3.19 -12.91
N GLN A 203 -22.81 4.30 -13.50
CA GLN A 203 -21.92 5.36 -14.03
C GLN A 203 -20.84 5.82 -13.04
N HIS A 204 -21.15 5.85 -11.74
CA HIS A 204 -20.23 6.27 -10.69
C HIS A 204 -19.22 5.16 -10.25
N LEU A 205 -19.44 3.88 -10.62
CA LEU A 205 -18.54 2.76 -10.32
C LEU A 205 -17.77 2.26 -11.54
N ALA A 206 -18.27 2.49 -12.75
CA ALA A 206 -17.72 1.93 -13.99
C ALA A 206 -16.23 2.27 -14.18
N HIS A 207 -15.82 3.51 -13.94
CA HIS A 207 -14.40 3.90 -14.09
C HIS A 207 -13.49 3.24 -13.05
N LYS A 208 -13.96 3.02 -11.81
CA LYS A 208 -13.20 2.29 -10.78
C LYS A 208 -12.99 0.84 -11.20
N THR A 209 -14.06 0.20 -11.65
CA THR A 209 -14.04 -1.19 -12.12
C THR A 209 -13.13 -1.34 -13.33
N LEU A 210 -13.23 -0.46 -14.33
CA LEU A 210 -12.37 -0.49 -15.52
C LEU A 210 -10.90 -0.32 -15.17
N LEU A 211 -10.53 0.66 -14.33
CA LEU A 211 -9.14 0.88 -13.91
C LEU A 211 -8.60 -0.32 -13.14
N SER A 212 -9.41 -0.95 -12.28
CA SER A 212 -9.02 -2.16 -11.55
C SER A 212 -8.82 -3.35 -12.48
N ILE A 213 -9.65 -3.51 -13.53
CA ILE A 213 -9.48 -4.53 -14.57
C ILE A 213 -8.19 -4.28 -15.36
N PHE A 214 -7.92 -3.04 -15.76
CA PHE A 214 -6.67 -2.70 -16.46
C PHE A 214 -5.44 -2.98 -15.60
N ALA A 215 -5.48 -2.65 -14.31
CA ALA A 215 -4.41 -3.00 -13.38
C ALA A 215 -4.24 -4.53 -13.27
N TRP A 216 -5.33 -5.28 -13.17
CA TRP A 216 -5.33 -6.74 -13.14
C TRP A 216 -4.71 -7.33 -14.42
N LEU A 217 -5.09 -6.84 -15.60
CA LEU A 217 -4.49 -7.25 -16.88
C LEU A 217 -2.98 -6.95 -16.92
N LEU A 218 -2.55 -5.80 -16.40
CA LEU A 218 -1.14 -5.40 -16.33
C LEU A 218 -0.33 -6.36 -15.45
N PHE A 219 -0.81 -6.66 -14.24
CA PHE A 219 -0.14 -7.62 -13.35
C PHE A 219 -0.18 -9.04 -13.91
N GLY A 220 -1.29 -9.47 -14.50
CA GLY A 220 -1.41 -10.76 -15.19
C GLY A 220 -0.42 -10.89 -16.33
N THR A 221 -0.32 -9.87 -17.18
CA THR A 221 0.66 -9.80 -18.29
C THR A 221 2.10 -9.84 -17.76
N LEU A 222 2.38 -9.14 -16.65
CA LEU A 222 3.70 -9.16 -16.02
C LEU A 222 4.07 -10.56 -15.51
N LEU A 223 3.15 -11.22 -14.82
CA LEU A 223 3.37 -12.58 -14.31
C LEU A 223 3.53 -13.60 -15.44
N TRP A 224 2.72 -13.48 -16.50
CA TRP A 224 2.86 -14.29 -17.72
C TRP A 224 4.20 -14.04 -18.40
N GLY A 225 4.58 -12.77 -18.60
CA GLY A 225 5.87 -12.40 -19.20
C GLY A 225 7.07 -12.88 -18.38
N ARG A 226 6.97 -12.85 -17.03
CA ARG A 226 7.98 -13.44 -16.13
C ARG A 226 8.14 -14.94 -16.37
N ARG A 227 7.00 -15.67 -16.51
CA ARG A 227 7.01 -17.13 -16.65
C ARG A 227 7.52 -17.62 -17.98
N TYR A 228 7.14 -16.93 -19.09
CA TYR A 228 7.39 -17.41 -20.46
C TYR A 228 8.48 -16.64 -21.21
N ARG A 229 8.71 -15.37 -20.86
CA ARG A 229 9.68 -14.49 -21.53
C ARG A 229 10.84 -14.06 -20.63
N GLY A 230 10.84 -14.45 -19.37
CA GLY A 230 11.88 -14.08 -18.41
C GLY A 230 11.91 -12.59 -18.05
N TRP A 231 10.77 -11.88 -18.14
CA TRP A 231 10.72 -10.44 -17.84
C TRP A 231 11.18 -10.16 -16.40
N ARG A 232 12.11 -9.21 -16.27
CA ARG A 232 12.72 -8.77 -15.02
C ARG A 232 13.29 -7.36 -15.16
N GLY A 233 13.90 -6.83 -14.09
CA GLY A 233 14.54 -5.51 -14.10
C GLY A 233 13.57 -4.40 -14.48
N GLN A 234 13.96 -3.52 -15.39
CA GLN A 234 13.19 -2.33 -15.79
C GLN A 234 11.79 -2.63 -16.34
N THR A 235 11.60 -3.75 -17.03
CA THR A 235 10.27 -4.15 -17.51
C THR A 235 9.33 -4.46 -16.34
N ALA A 236 9.83 -5.22 -15.36
CA ALA A 236 9.06 -5.52 -14.14
C ALA A 236 8.75 -4.23 -13.36
N VAL A 237 9.73 -3.34 -13.21
CA VAL A 237 9.56 -2.04 -12.54
C VAL A 237 8.44 -1.22 -13.19
N ARG A 238 8.51 -0.98 -14.51
CA ARG A 238 7.54 -0.13 -15.24
C ARG A 238 6.12 -0.68 -15.15
N LEU A 239 5.94 -1.98 -15.35
CA LEU A 239 4.62 -2.61 -15.29
C LEU A 239 4.07 -2.63 -13.85
N THR A 240 4.93 -2.87 -12.84
CA THR A 240 4.49 -2.83 -11.43
C THR A 240 4.06 -1.43 -11.03
N ILE A 241 4.88 -0.41 -11.30
CA ILE A 241 4.53 0.98 -10.97
C ILE A 241 3.28 1.42 -11.72
N GLY A 242 3.17 1.10 -13.01
CA GLY A 242 1.96 1.39 -13.80
C GLY A 242 0.71 0.75 -13.22
N GLY A 243 0.78 -0.53 -12.81
CA GLY A 243 -0.32 -1.24 -12.17
C GLY A 243 -0.72 -0.65 -10.82
N VAL A 244 0.26 -0.29 -9.97
CA VAL A 244 0.01 0.37 -8.68
C VAL A 244 -0.64 1.73 -8.87
N LEU A 245 -0.17 2.54 -9.83
CA LEU A 245 -0.77 3.84 -10.13
C LEU A 245 -2.20 3.71 -10.64
N LEU A 246 -2.48 2.72 -11.51
CA LEU A 246 -3.86 2.45 -11.96
C LEU A 246 -4.77 2.07 -10.79
N LEU A 247 -4.29 1.23 -9.87
CA LEU A 247 -5.05 0.89 -8.66
C LEU A 247 -5.25 2.10 -7.76
N ALA A 248 -4.23 2.92 -7.54
CA ALA A 248 -4.35 4.14 -6.75
C ALA A 248 -5.39 5.09 -7.37
N LEU A 249 -5.39 5.25 -8.69
CA LEU A 249 -6.41 6.04 -9.40
C LEU A 249 -7.80 5.41 -9.29
N ALA A 250 -7.92 4.09 -9.35
CA ALA A 250 -9.19 3.39 -9.19
C ALA A 250 -9.79 3.63 -7.81
N TYR A 251 -8.96 3.55 -6.74
CA TYR A 251 -9.42 3.69 -5.36
C TYR A 251 -9.66 5.14 -4.94
N PHE A 252 -8.77 6.06 -5.31
CA PHE A 252 -8.73 7.42 -4.78
C PHE A 252 -9.02 8.49 -5.83
N GLY A 253 -8.69 8.24 -7.10
CA GLY A 253 -8.76 9.24 -8.17
C GLY A 253 -10.17 9.76 -8.43
N SER A 254 -11.17 8.89 -8.37
CA SER A 254 -12.56 9.27 -8.62
C SER A 254 -13.12 10.25 -7.57
N LYS A 255 -12.80 10.04 -6.29
CA LYS A 255 -13.22 10.94 -5.22
C LYS A 255 -12.46 12.26 -5.29
N TRP A 256 -11.16 12.20 -5.51
CA TRP A 256 -10.33 13.41 -5.64
C TRP A 256 -10.77 14.29 -6.81
N VAL A 257 -11.02 13.70 -7.98
CA VAL A 257 -11.50 14.46 -9.17
C VAL A 257 -12.90 15.05 -8.93
N LEU A 258 -13.80 14.33 -8.30
CA LEU A 258 -15.17 14.82 -8.06
C LEU A 258 -15.22 15.87 -6.96
N GLU A 259 -14.54 15.67 -5.85
CA GLU A 259 -14.60 16.58 -4.70
C GLU A 259 -13.69 17.80 -4.88
N VAL A 260 -12.49 17.65 -5.45
CA VAL A 260 -11.50 18.73 -5.55
C VAL A 260 -11.57 19.46 -6.90
N VAL A 261 -11.74 18.75 -8.03
CA VAL A 261 -11.72 19.36 -9.36
C VAL A 261 -13.10 19.83 -9.80
N LEU A 262 -14.15 19.08 -9.52
CA LEU A 262 -15.50 19.40 -9.97
C LEU A 262 -16.34 20.10 -8.91
N ALA A 263 -15.86 20.23 -7.66
CA ALA A 263 -16.56 20.84 -6.52
C ALA A 263 -18.03 20.36 -6.36
N ARG A 264 -18.31 19.12 -6.77
CA ARG A 264 -19.63 18.50 -6.68
C ARG A 264 -19.66 17.56 -5.48
N SER A 265 -20.50 17.87 -4.51
CA SER A 265 -20.89 16.91 -3.48
C SER A 265 -21.69 15.76 -4.12
N TRP A 266 -21.44 14.55 -3.70
CA TRP A 266 -22.31 13.42 -4.01
C TRP A 266 -23.65 13.64 -3.32
N SER A 267 -24.69 13.90 -4.07
CA SER A 267 -26.09 13.76 -3.65
C SER A 267 -26.57 12.38 -4.05
#